data_c2e6410a42ee6a6466878dfba926f1f0
#
_entry.id   c2e6410a42ee6a6466878dfba926f1f0
#
_cell.length_a   1.000
_cell.length_b   1.000
_cell.length_c   1.000
_cell.angle_alpha   90.00
_cell.angle_beta   90.00
_cell.angle_gamma   90.00
#
_symmetry.space_group_name_H-M   'P 1'
#
loop_
_entity.id
_entity.type
_entity.pdbx_description
1 polymer ?
#
loop_
_entity_poly.entity_id
_entity_poly.type
_entity_poly.pdbx_seq_one_letter_code
_entity_poly.pdbx_strand_id
1 'polypeptide(L)'
;HTTTIVDTRTLTGANGVGYITGDFAAGTARVSQGKIMNTYSAKAADIEKKWVTIDATGLVVGRLASIVALRLRGKHKPSYTPHVDDGDNVIIINAAKAVLTGRKREKKVYHHHTGFIGGIKDRTAKSILEGRFPERIVEKAVERMLPRGPLGRVQLGNLRVYPGAEHPHEAQKPEKL
;
A
#
# COMPACT_ATOMS: atom_id res chain seq x y z
N HIS A 1 6.85 -37.96 62.80
CA HIS A 1 5.85 -37.90 61.71
C HIS A 1 5.53 -36.45 61.43
N THR A 2 6.18 -35.89 60.43
CA THR A 2 5.95 -34.52 60.00
C THR A 2 5.15 -34.59 58.70
N THR A 3 3.89 -34.25 58.78
CA THR A 3 2.98 -34.20 57.61
C THR A 3 3.24 -32.94 56.85
N THR A 4 3.77 -33.02 55.66
CA THR A 4 3.96 -31.88 54.76
C THR A 4 2.65 -31.64 54.01
N ILE A 5 1.98 -30.57 54.32
CA ILE A 5 0.78 -30.08 53.60
C ILE A 5 1.28 -29.45 52.30
N VAL A 6 0.93 -30.06 51.18
CA VAL A 6 1.14 -29.47 49.85
C VAL A 6 0.00 -28.49 49.58
N ASP A 7 0.28 -27.19 49.68
CA ASP A 7 -0.66 -26.14 49.36
C ASP A 7 -0.65 -25.90 47.82
N THR A 8 -1.61 -26.52 47.15
CA THR A 8 -1.84 -26.30 45.70
C THR A 8 -2.67 -25.02 45.51
N ARG A 9 -2.03 -23.86 45.57
CA ARG A 9 -2.65 -22.61 45.08
C ARG A 9 -2.42 -22.50 43.58
N THR A 10 -3.43 -22.85 42.80
CA THR A 10 -3.56 -22.46 41.39
C THR A 10 -3.72 -20.98 41.30
N LEU A 11 -2.66 -20.28 40.93
CA LEU A 11 -2.74 -18.87 40.51
C LEU A 11 -3.22 -18.82 39.07
N THR A 12 -4.51 -18.71 38.90
CA THR A 12 -5.13 -18.29 37.61
C THR A 12 -4.94 -16.80 37.42
N GLY A 13 -3.82 -16.43 36.81
CA GLY A 13 -3.65 -15.08 36.25
C GLY A 13 -4.33 -15.02 34.89
N ALA A 14 -5.19 -14.05 34.70
CA ALA A 14 -5.83 -13.77 33.42
C ALA A 14 -4.78 -13.37 32.38
N ASN A 15 -4.25 -14.30 31.63
CA ASN A 15 -3.49 -14.20 30.39
C ASN A 15 -2.32 -15.21 30.34
N GLY A 16 -2.61 -16.39 29.80
CA GLY A 16 -1.57 -17.29 29.31
C GLY A 16 -1.17 -18.41 30.28
N VAL A 17 -1.42 -19.63 29.84
CA VAL A 17 -0.98 -20.88 30.52
C VAL A 17 0.54 -20.98 30.40
N GLY A 18 1.25 -20.74 31.51
CA GLY A 18 2.67 -20.98 31.63
C GLY A 18 2.91 -22.33 32.36
N TYR A 19 3.57 -23.27 31.71
CA TYR A 19 4.03 -24.50 32.38
C TYR A 19 5.32 -24.18 33.12
N ILE A 20 5.33 -24.44 34.43
CA ILE A 20 6.54 -24.32 35.27
C ILE A 20 7.16 -25.69 35.37
N THR A 21 8.24 -25.94 34.67
CA THR A 21 9.13 -27.07 34.89
C THR A 21 10.44 -26.55 35.51
N GLY A 22 10.66 -26.80 36.81
CA GLY A 22 11.90 -26.37 37.43
C GLY A 22 11.98 -26.83 38.87
N ASP A 23 13.13 -27.42 39.27
CA ASP A 23 13.45 -27.90 40.62
C ASP A 23 13.38 -26.77 41.63
N PHE A 24 12.59 -27.00 42.69
CA PHE A 24 12.47 -26.11 43.86
C PHE A 24 13.64 -26.31 44.80
N ALA A 25 14.79 -25.67 44.53
CA ALA A 25 15.78 -25.35 45.56
C ALA A 25 15.60 -23.90 45.97
N ALA A 26 15.61 -23.64 47.28
CA ALA A 26 15.31 -22.34 47.90
C ALA A 26 16.14 -21.16 47.29
N GLY A 27 15.64 -20.57 46.24
CA GLY A 27 16.18 -19.40 45.59
C GLY A 27 15.05 -18.73 44.82
N THR A 28 14.86 -17.46 45.01
CA THR A 28 13.87 -16.62 44.31
C THR A 28 13.73 -16.99 42.84
N ALA A 29 12.65 -17.69 42.49
CA ALA A 29 12.34 -18.02 41.11
C ALA A 29 12.20 -16.69 40.32
N ARG A 30 13.20 -16.37 39.50
CA ARG A 30 13.06 -15.30 38.50
C ARG A 30 12.07 -15.83 37.45
N VAL A 31 10.84 -15.38 37.55
CA VAL A 31 9.89 -15.50 36.44
C VAL A 31 10.54 -14.80 35.23
N SER A 32 11.01 -15.60 34.28
CA SER A 32 11.44 -15.07 32.99
C SER A 32 10.22 -14.39 32.37
N GLN A 33 10.23 -13.05 32.34
CA GLN A 33 9.22 -12.30 31.60
C GLN A 33 9.33 -12.79 30.15
N GLY A 34 8.34 -13.55 29.70
CA GLY A 34 8.23 -13.96 28.31
C GLY A 34 8.34 -12.70 27.45
N LYS A 35 9.33 -12.66 26.55
CA LYS A 35 9.53 -11.55 25.61
C LYS A 35 8.23 -11.38 24.83
N ILE A 36 7.44 -10.37 25.18
CA ILE A 36 6.24 -10.03 24.43
C ILE A 36 6.71 -9.65 23.04
N MET A 37 6.41 -10.52 22.05
CA MET A 37 6.72 -10.22 20.65
C MET A 37 5.72 -9.17 20.17
N ASN A 38 6.09 -7.91 20.29
CA ASN A 38 5.32 -6.82 19.74
C ASN A 38 5.50 -6.80 18.22
N THR A 39 4.40 -6.89 17.48
CA THR A 39 4.43 -6.66 16.04
C THR A 39 4.72 -5.18 15.77
N TYR A 40 5.58 -4.92 14.79
CA TYR A 40 5.90 -3.56 14.38
C TYR A 40 4.65 -2.86 13.81
N SER A 41 4.39 -1.64 14.26
CA SER A 41 3.37 -0.76 13.70
C SER A 41 4.01 0.61 13.46
N ALA A 42 4.03 1.03 12.19
CA ALA A 42 4.62 2.32 11.81
C ALA A 42 3.84 3.48 12.41
N LYS A 43 4.56 4.50 12.90
CA LYS A 43 3.99 5.78 13.30
C LYS A 43 4.14 6.78 12.16
N ALA A 44 3.23 7.73 12.03
CA ALA A 44 3.26 8.73 10.97
C ALA A 44 4.55 9.60 10.97
N ALA A 45 5.18 9.76 12.14
CA ALA A 45 6.42 10.50 12.29
C ALA A 45 7.67 9.74 11.77
N ASP A 46 7.61 8.42 11.71
CA ASP A 46 8.75 7.56 11.35
C ASP A 46 8.77 7.24 9.84
N ILE A 47 7.83 7.82 9.06
CA ILE A 47 7.67 7.49 7.66
C ILE A 47 8.49 8.42 6.78
N GLU A 48 9.41 7.82 6.01
CA GLU A 48 10.15 8.50 4.96
C GLU A 48 9.56 8.17 3.59
N LYS A 49 9.07 9.21 2.87
CA LYS A 49 8.55 9.08 1.51
C LYS A 49 9.63 9.48 0.50
N LYS A 50 9.96 8.55 -0.38
CA LYS A 50 10.87 8.79 -1.50
C LYS A 50 10.09 9.26 -2.73
N TRP A 51 10.78 9.94 -3.64
CA TRP A 51 10.26 10.30 -4.95
C TRP A 51 10.84 9.37 -6.00
N VAL A 52 9.96 8.78 -6.81
CA VAL A 52 10.34 7.79 -7.82
C VAL A 52 9.76 8.18 -9.17
N THR A 53 10.59 8.17 -10.21
CA THR A 53 10.16 8.42 -11.60
C THR A 53 10.13 7.12 -12.40
N ILE A 54 9.05 6.90 -13.13
CA ILE A 54 8.85 5.74 -14.00
C ILE A 54 8.53 6.22 -15.42
N ASP A 55 9.23 5.70 -16.41
CA ASP A 55 8.91 5.95 -17.83
C ASP A 55 7.89 4.92 -18.33
N ALA A 56 6.75 5.41 -18.81
CA ALA A 56 5.68 4.57 -19.35
C ALA A 56 5.85 4.17 -20.81
N THR A 57 6.92 4.61 -21.48
CA THR A 57 7.12 4.37 -22.91
C THR A 57 7.17 2.87 -23.22
N GLY A 58 6.25 2.39 -24.05
CA GLY A 58 6.17 0.99 -24.47
C GLY A 58 5.70 0.01 -23.37
N LEU A 59 5.47 0.48 -22.14
CA LEU A 59 5.00 -0.38 -21.07
C LEU A 59 3.50 -0.65 -21.14
N VAL A 60 3.11 -1.88 -20.80
CA VAL A 60 1.70 -2.25 -20.73
C VAL A 60 1.06 -1.59 -19.52
N VAL A 61 -0.01 -0.79 -19.73
CA VAL A 61 -0.70 -0.02 -18.68
C VAL A 61 -1.04 -0.85 -17.44
N GLY A 62 -1.50 -2.11 -17.59
CA GLY A 62 -1.87 -2.95 -16.44
C GLY A 62 -0.68 -3.34 -15.57
N ARG A 63 0.46 -3.70 -16.19
CA ARG A 63 1.70 -4.05 -15.47
C ARG A 63 2.31 -2.82 -14.79
N LEU A 64 2.35 -1.71 -15.50
CA LEU A 64 2.78 -0.43 -14.94
C LEU A 64 1.94 -0.08 -13.71
N ALA A 65 0.61 -0.12 -13.83
CA ALA A 65 -0.31 0.23 -12.75
C ALA A 65 -0.15 -0.68 -11.51
N SER A 66 0.17 -1.97 -11.68
CA SER A 66 0.39 -2.87 -10.54
C SER A 66 1.66 -2.52 -9.75
N ILE A 67 2.75 -2.17 -10.43
CA ILE A 67 4.00 -1.75 -9.80
C ILE A 67 3.80 -0.41 -9.07
N VAL A 68 3.15 0.54 -9.74
CA VAL A 68 2.83 1.86 -9.17
C VAL A 68 1.94 1.74 -7.93
N ALA A 69 0.88 0.93 -7.99
CA ALA A 69 -0.02 0.72 -6.85
C ALA A 69 0.69 0.07 -5.65
N LEU A 70 1.62 -0.85 -5.91
CA LEU A 70 2.45 -1.48 -4.87
C LEU A 70 3.34 -0.43 -4.18
N ARG A 71 3.95 0.49 -4.95
CA ARG A 71 4.78 1.59 -4.44
C ARG A 71 3.97 2.62 -3.66
N LEU A 72 2.86 3.09 -4.22
CA LEU A 72 1.95 4.05 -3.58
C LEU A 72 1.38 3.52 -2.24
N ARG A 73 1.15 2.22 -2.15
CA ARG A 73 0.67 1.59 -0.93
C ARG A 73 1.78 1.32 0.09
N GLY A 74 3.04 1.35 -0.33
CA GLY A 74 4.19 1.07 0.54
C GLY A 74 4.48 -0.42 0.77
N LYS A 75 3.84 -1.34 0.02
CA LYS A 75 4.02 -2.80 0.19
C LYS A 75 5.43 -3.32 -0.13
N HIS A 76 6.27 -2.52 -0.73
CA HIS A 76 7.68 -2.84 -1.01
C HIS A 76 8.59 -2.59 0.20
N LYS A 77 8.11 -1.85 1.21
CA LYS A 77 8.86 -1.54 2.42
C LYS A 77 8.61 -2.59 3.52
N PRO A 78 9.62 -2.94 4.31
CA PRO A 78 9.45 -3.83 5.47
C PRO A 78 8.60 -3.19 6.58
N SER A 79 8.56 -1.85 6.64
CA SER A 79 7.77 -1.06 7.58
C SER A 79 6.28 -0.99 7.26
N TYR A 80 5.83 -1.63 6.19
CA TYR A 80 4.44 -1.56 5.74
C TYR A 80 3.44 -1.86 6.85
N THR A 81 2.55 -0.88 7.09
CA THR A 81 1.43 -1.02 8.04
C THR A 81 0.13 -0.63 7.33
N PRO A 82 -0.92 -1.49 7.34
CA PRO A 82 -2.12 -1.31 6.52
C PRO A 82 -2.91 -0.02 6.74
N HIS A 83 -2.88 0.55 7.95
CA HIS A 83 -3.64 1.74 8.32
C HIS A 83 -2.87 3.05 8.17
N VAL A 84 -1.61 2.99 7.78
CA VAL A 84 -0.73 4.16 7.64
C VAL A 84 -0.33 4.34 6.17
N ASP A 85 -0.12 5.60 5.74
CA ASP A 85 0.34 5.94 4.39
C ASP A 85 1.87 5.94 4.33
N ASP A 86 2.46 4.73 4.24
CA ASP A 86 3.91 4.50 4.13
C ASP A 86 4.40 4.45 2.66
N GLY A 87 3.55 4.81 1.71
CA GLY A 87 3.86 4.80 0.28
C GLY A 87 4.81 5.91 -0.16
N ASP A 88 5.45 5.71 -1.32
CA ASP A 88 6.32 6.69 -1.95
C ASP A 88 5.53 7.62 -2.89
N ASN A 89 6.11 8.77 -3.23
CA ASN A 89 5.59 9.63 -4.27
C ASN A 89 6.05 9.11 -5.64
N VAL A 90 5.10 8.88 -6.55
CA VAL A 90 5.40 8.31 -7.87
C VAL A 90 5.08 9.32 -8.97
N ILE A 91 6.07 9.56 -9.84
CA ILE A 91 5.95 10.36 -11.04
C ILE A 91 5.98 9.42 -12.24
N ILE A 92 4.99 9.48 -13.11
CA ILE A 92 4.96 8.74 -14.36
C ILE A 92 5.11 9.74 -15.51
N ILE A 93 6.10 9.51 -16.35
CA ILE A 93 6.35 10.30 -17.57
C ILE A 93 5.95 9.51 -18.81
N ASN A 94 5.76 10.20 -19.94
CA ASN A 94 5.39 9.61 -21.22
C ASN A 94 4.09 8.76 -21.18
N ALA A 95 3.12 9.11 -20.35
CA ALA A 95 1.88 8.33 -20.20
C ALA A 95 1.10 8.15 -21.51
N ALA A 96 1.21 9.10 -22.46
CA ALA A 96 0.61 9.00 -23.79
C ALA A 96 1.17 7.83 -24.63
N LYS A 97 2.41 7.42 -24.36
CA LYS A 97 3.11 6.31 -25.08
C LYS A 97 2.88 4.94 -24.43
N ALA A 98 2.08 4.86 -23.37
CA ALA A 98 1.75 3.60 -22.72
C ALA A 98 0.88 2.70 -23.62
N VAL A 99 1.10 1.38 -23.57
CA VAL A 99 0.50 0.42 -24.50
C VAL A 99 -0.69 -0.29 -23.86
N LEU A 100 -1.79 -0.38 -24.62
CA LEU A 100 -2.93 -1.25 -24.33
C LEU A 100 -2.86 -2.50 -25.20
N THR A 101 -2.80 -3.68 -24.59
CA THR A 101 -2.68 -4.96 -25.32
C THR A 101 -4.01 -5.41 -25.92
N GLY A 102 -3.94 -6.13 -27.05
CA GLY A 102 -5.09 -6.67 -27.75
C GLY A 102 -6.05 -5.57 -28.25
N ARG A 103 -7.32 -5.87 -28.32
CA ARG A 103 -8.37 -4.93 -28.81
C ARG A 103 -8.86 -3.94 -27.73
N LYS A 104 -8.12 -3.76 -26.62
CA LYS A 104 -8.55 -2.88 -25.51
C LYS A 104 -8.61 -1.41 -25.91
N ARG A 105 -7.76 -0.97 -26.84
CA ARG A 105 -7.78 0.40 -27.33
C ARG A 105 -9.16 0.78 -27.89
N GLU A 106 -9.82 -0.12 -28.59
CA GLU A 106 -11.13 0.11 -29.24
C GLU A 106 -12.30 -0.30 -28.36
N LYS A 107 -12.20 -1.52 -27.75
CA LYS A 107 -13.35 -2.13 -27.04
C LYS A 107 -13.51 -1.69 -25.60
N LYS A 108 -12.43 -1.18 -24.95
CA LYS A 108 -12.53 -0.77 -23.55
C LYS A 108 -13.26 0.56 -23.42
N VAL A 109 -14.38 0.54 -22.69
CA VAL A 109 -15.21 1.72 -22.42
C VAL A 109 -15.04 2.12 -20.94
N TYR A 110 -14.96 3.41 -20.72
CA TYR A 110 -14.93 4.05 -19.41
C TYR A 110 -16.27 4.77 -19.21
N HIS A 111 -17.04 4.30 -18.24
CA HIS A 111 -18.31 4.89 -17.85
C HIS A 111 -18.14 5.93 -16.77
N HIS A 112 -18.82 7.04 -16.88
CA HIS A 112 -18.88 8.10 -15.87
C HIS A 112 -20.31 8.57 -15.71
N HIS A 113 -20.81 8.59 -14.47
CA HIS A 113 -22.13 9.09 -14.14
C HIS A 113 -22.06 10.57 -13.75
N THR A 114 -22.95 11.40 -14.31
CA THR A 114 -22.94 12.85 -14.08
C THR A 114 -23.71 13.28 -12.84
N GLY A 115 -24.39 12.37 -12.15
CA GLY A 115 -25.26 12.66 -11.00
C GLY A 115 -26.72 12.87 -11.34
N PHE A 116 -27.07 13.01 -12.62
CA PHE A 116 -28.47 13.19 -13.09
C PHE A 116 -29.07 11.88 -13.59
N ILE A 117 -30.38 11.77 -13.55
CA ILE A 117 -31.12 10.62 -14.07
C ILE A 117 -30.77 10.42 -15.55
N GLY A 118 -30.39 9.19 -15.94
CA GLY A 118 -29.94 8.87 -17.31
C GLY A 118 -28.56 9.42 -17.68
N GLY A 119 -27.82 10.01 -16.74
CA GLY A 119 -26.56 10.72 -16.98
C GLY A 119 -25.32 9.84 -17.07
N ILE A 120 -25.38 8.63 -17.62
CA ILE A 120 -24.21 7.80 -17.91
C ILE A 120 -23.55 8.29 -19.20
N LYS A 121 -22.27 8.67 -19.10
CA LYS A 121 -21.44 9.03 -20.26
C LYS A 121 -20.34 8.02 -20.47
N ASP A 122 -20.16 7.62 -21.72
CA ASP A 122 -19.20 6.58 -22.12
C ASP A 122 -18.10 7.19 -23.00
N ARG A 123 -16.86 6.73 -22.76
CA ARG A 123 -15.71 7.08 -23.60
C ARG A 123 -14.86 5.83 -23.85
N THR A 124 -14.47 5.60 -25.11
CA THR A 124 -13.55 4.51 -25.44
C THR A 124 -12.12 4.88 -25.05
N ALA A 125 -11.29 3.88 -24.80
CA ALA A 125 -9.88 4.09 -24.47
C ALA A 125 -9.15 4.84 -25.61
N LYS A 126 -9.50 4.56 -26.88
CA LYS A 126 -8.98 5.28 -28.05
C LYS A 126 -9.27 6.77 -27.96
N SER A 127 -10.53 7.13 -27.73
CA SER A 127 -10.97 8.55 -27.61
C SER A 127 -10.27 9.29 -26.48
N ILE A 128 -9.87 8.61 -25.39
CA ILE A 128 -9.14 9.23 -24.29
C ILE A 128 -7.67 9.43 -24.66
N LEU A 129 -7.01 8.43 -25.29
CA LEU A 129 -5.61 8.51 -25.70
C LEU A 129 -5.37 9.60 -26.75
N GLU A 130 -6.32 9.77 -27.68
CA GLU A 130 -6.27 10.78 -28.75
C GLU A 130 -6.82 12.14 -28.29
N GLY A 131 -7.37 12.21 -27.09
CA GLY A 131 -7.96 13.41 -26.51
C GLY A 131 -6.94 14.29 -25.77
N ARG A 132 -7.46 15.33 -25.13
CA ARG A 132 -6.67 16.34 -24.38
C ARG A 132 -5.90 15.76 -23.20
N PHE A 133 -6.36 14.67 -22.57
CA PHE A 133 -5.85 14.13 -21.31
C PHE A 133 -5.58 12.62 -21.41
N PRO A 134 -4.54 12.19 -22.16
CA PRO A 134 -4.21 10.78 -22.31
C PRO A 134 -3.76 10.10 -21.01
N GLU A 135 -3.20 10.86 -20.07
CA GLU A 135 -2.75 10.40 -18.74
C GLU A 135 -3.86 9.75 -17.91
N ARG A 136 -5.12 10.12 -18.14
CA ARG A 136 -6.28 9.56 -17.41
C ARG A 136 -6.42 8.06 -17.51
N ILE A 137 -5.90 7.42 -18.54
CA ILE A 137 -5.94 5.96 -18.67
C ILE A 137 -5.07 5.31 -17.61
N VAL A 138 -3.87 5.84 -17.40
CA VAL A 138 -2.92 5.36 -16.38
C VAL A 138 -3.46 5.68 -14.99
N GLU A 139 -3.91 6.90 -14.76
CA GLU A 139 -4.53 7.31 -13.48
C GLU A 139 -5.69 6.39 -13.09
N LYS A 140 -6.64 6.13 -14.02
CA LYS A 140 -7.78 5.25 -13.78
C LYS A 140 -7.37 3.79 -13.56
N ALA A 141 -6.29 3.34 -14.19
CA ALA A 141 -5.78 2.00 -13.96
C ALA A 141 -5.22 1.85 -12.53
N VAL A 142 -4.44 2.83 -12.06
CA VAL A 142 -3.88 2.86 -10.70
C VAL A 142 -4.99 3.07 -9.65
N GLU A 143 -5.91 4.02 -9.86
CA GLU A 143 -7.03 4.30 -8.96
C GLU A 143 -7.83 3.03 -8.63
N ARG A 144 -8.09 2.20 -9.64
CA ARG A 144 -8.85 0.94 -9.46
C ARG A 144 -8.06 -0.17 -8.77
N MET A 145 -6.74 -0.05 -8.65
CA MET A 145 -5.87 -0.98 -7.93
C MET A 145 -5.60 -0.55 -6.48
N LEU A 146 -5.94 0.68 -6.11
CA LEU A 146 -5.85 1.18 -4.74
C LEU A 146 -7.14 0.93 -3.95
N PRO A 147 -7.08 0.91 -2.61
CA PRO A 147 -8.27 0.84 -1.75
C PRO A 147 -9.20 2.03 -1.98
N ARG A 148 -10.51 1.81 -1.87
CA ARG A 148 -11.53 2.86 -2.09
C ARG A 148 -11.82 3.72 -0.85
N GLY A 149 -11.12 3.51 0.25
CA GLY A 149 -11.30 4.25 1.49
C GLY A 149 -10.62 5.62 1.52
N PRO A 150 -10.73 6.35 2.65
CA PRO A 150 -10.04 7.64 2.83
C PRO A 150 -8.52 7.55 2.62
N LEU A 151 -7.89 6.50 3.18
CA LEU A 151 -6.46 6.24 3.02
C LEU A 151 -6.06 6.07 1.55
N GLY A 152 -6.84 5.31 0.77
CA GLY A 152 -6.56 5.12 -0.65
C GLY A 152 -6.65 6.41 -1.47
N ARG A 153 -7.48 7.38 -1.08
CA ARG A 153 -7.53 8.72 -1.70
C ARG A 153 -6.26 9.52 -1.41
N VAL A 154 -5.74 9.44 -0.18
CA VAL A 154 -4.47 10.08 0.20
C VAL A 154 -3.32 9.46 -0.60
N GLN A 155 -3.27 8.12 -0.69
CA GLN A 155 -2.26 7.40 -1.47
C GLN A 155 -2.32 7.74 -2.95
N LEU A 156 -3.52 7.88 -3.53
CA LEU A 156 -3.68 8.32 -4.92
C LEU A 156 -3.18 9.76 -5.12
N GLY A 157 -3.29 10.62 -4.11
CA GLY A 157 -2.74 11.97 -4.11
C GLY A 157 -1.22 12.04 -4.25
N ASN A 158 -0.49 10.95 -3.94
CA ASN A 158 0.96 10.85 -4.11
C ASN A 158 1.37 10.46 -5.55
N LEU A 159 0.40 10.24 -6.45
CA LEU A 159 0.63 9.94 -7.86
C LEU A 159 0.63 11.22 -8.69
N ARG A 160 1.61 11.36 -9.57
CA ARG A 160 1.70 12.41 -10.59
C ARG A 160 1.92 11.76 -11.94
N VAL A 161 1.07 12.06 -12.92
CA VAL A 161 1.13 11.46 -14.26
C VAL A 161 1.25 12.57 -15.29
N TYR A 162 2.26 12.45 -16.16
CA TYR A 162 2.53 13.42 -17.22
C TYR A 162 2.48 12.75 -18.58
N PRO A 163 1.80 13.36 -19.57
CA PRO A 163 1.70 12.81 -20.91
C PRO A 163 3.04 12.85 -21.65
N GLY A 164 3.88 13.87 -21.38
CA GLY A 164 5.20 14.07 -21.96
C GLY A 164 6.35 13.55 -21.11
N ALA A 165 7.57 13.90 -21.54
CA ALA A 165 8.82 13.50 -20.84
C ALA A 165 9.18 14.48 -19.70
N GLU A 166 8.67 15.69 -19.73
CA GLU A 166 9.00 16.73 -18.77
C GLU A 166 8.08 16.71 -17.56
N HIS A 167 8.62 17.01 -16.38
CA HIS A 167 7.89 17.12 -15.13
C HIS A 167 8.44 18.27 -14.26
N PRO A 168 7.61 18.98 -13.49
CA PRO A 168 8.03 20.13 -12.68
C PRO A 168 8.67 19.77 -11.32
N HIS A 169 8.98 18.46 -11.07
CA HIS A 169 9.42 17.96 -9.77
C HIS A 169 10.93 17.65 -9.69
N GLU A 170 11.76 18.37 -10.46
CA GLU A 170 13.21 18.16 -10.45
C GLU A 170 13.85 18.46 -9.08
N ALA A 171 13.31 19.47 -8.39
CA ALA A 171 13.78 19.86 -7.06
C ALA A 171 13.70 18.73 -6.01
N GLN A 172 12.81 17.75 -6.22
CA GLN A 172 12.64 16.59 -5.33
C GLN A 172 13.65 15.48 -5.60
N LYS A 173 14.52 15.62 -6.62
CA LYS A 173 15.55 14.64 -7.03
C LYS A 173 14.99 13.20 -7.11
N PRO A 174 13.97 12.95 -7.95
CA PRO A 174 13.33 11.65 -8.01
C PRO A 174 14.29 10.56 -8.54
N GLU A 175 14.29 9.40 -7.91
CA GLU A 175 15.04 8.22 -8.35
C GLU A 175 14.34 7.60 -9.57
N LYS A 176 15.09 7.23 -10.61
CA LYS A 176 14.57 6.49 -11.76
C LYS A 176 14.44 5.01 -11.39
N LEU A 177 13.32 4.40 -11.80
CA LEU A 177 13.00 3.00 -11.55
C LEU A 177 13.03 2.22 -12.85
#